data_03f92b6d6a4f86cb67ab35caa52d6268
#
_entry.id   03f92b6d6a4f86cb67ab35caa52d6268
#
_cell.length_a   1.000
_cell.length_b   1.000
_cell.length_c   1.000
_cell.angle_alpha   90.00
_cell.angle_beta   90.00
_cell.angle_gamma   90.00
#
_symmetry.space_group_name_H-M   'P 1'
#
loop_
_entity.id
_entity.type
_entity.pdbx_description
1 polymer ?
#
loop_
_entity_poly.entity_id
_entity_poly.type
_entity_poly.pdbx_seq_one_letter_code
_entity_poly.pdbx_strand_id
1 'polypeptide(L)'
;MIKQRALDDFRSTLRGDVLLPHDADYDATRRIFNAMIDKRPALIARCASAADVVACIGFARAEAIEVSVRGGGHNVSGKAVCEGGLMIDLARMKGCRVDPVSRTARAEAGLTLAELDRDCQAFGLATPTGIVSPTGIAGLTLGGGIGWLGGKHGLACDNLASVDIVTADGRLLVASPTEHPDLFWSVRGGGANLGVVTSFEYRLHEVGPVLGGGIAWSLDRAKHVLRFYDEFARACPDELSLNAGFFTVEDGTQVVGVNVAWIGPLDVGERLLKPLRSLDSPIADGIAPMSYVDLQRGGDGAFPRGRRHYWKASFLRRLEQGAIDALVEFAATRPSPYTQIGLQQMHGQAARVLPTETAFAHRHDQWDCLMLTQWDDAADDERNIRWTRELHAALQPWVENAVYINDLGDDEADRVRSAYGVNFDRLVAIKAKYDPDNFFRGNQNVAATVARGA
;
A
#
# COMPACT_ATOMS: atom_id res chain seq x y z
N MET A 1 -14.05 31.58 0.50
CA MET A 1 -13.21 31.90 -0.69
C MET A 1 -11.88 32.44 -0.16
N ILE A 2 -10.77 31.84 -0.54
CA ILE A 2 -9.41 32.25 -0.12
C ILE A 2 -9.14 33.67 -0.65
N LYS A 3 -8.67 34.58 0.22
CA LYS A 3 -8.35 35.95 -0.18
C LYS A 3 -7.06 35.97 -1.02
N GLN A 4 -7.03 36.77 -2.10
CA GLN A 4 -5.88 36.84 -3.00
C GLN A 4 -4.57 37.14 -2.24
N ARG A 5 -4.58 38.12 -1.31
CA ARG A 5 -3.41 38.45 -0.51
C ARG A 5 -2.89 37.27 0.32
N ALA A 6 -3.77 36.50 0.97
CA ALA A 6 -3.38 35.31 1.74
C ALA A 6 -2.75 34.24 0.83
N LEU A 7 -3.26 34.09 -0.39
CA LEU A 7 -2.69 33.18 -1.38
C LEU A 7 -1.31 33.65 -1.87
N ASP A 8 -1.14 34.96 -2.12
CA ASP A 8 0.13 35.53 -2.57
C ASP A 8 1.20 35.44 -1.47
N ASP A 9 0.81 35.75 -0.22
CA ASP A 9 1.67 35.60 0.95
C ASP A 9 2.09 34.13 1.12
N PHE A 10 1.14 33.17 1.01
CA PHE A 10 1.42 31.74 1.09
C PHE A 10 2.39 31.28 -0.02
N ARG A 11 2.16 31.67 -1.27
CA ARG A 11 3.03 31.32 -2.40
C ARG A 11 4.49 31.80 -2.16
N SER A 12 4.66 32.98 -1.56
CA SER A 12 5.98 33.55 -1.30
C SER A 12 6.77 32.79 -0.24
N THR A 13 6.13 31.98 0.60
CA THR A 13 6.78 31.19 1.67
C THR A 13 7.31 29.84 1.18
N LEU A 14 6.84 29.34 0.02
CA LEU A 14 7.19 28.02 -0.46
C LEU A 14 8.47 28.04 -1.32
N ARG A 15 9.29 27.00 -1.16
CA ARG A 15 10.34 26.65 -2.13
C ARG A 15 9.77 25.94 -3.35
N GLY A 16 8.70 25.20 -3.17
CA GLY A 16 7.89 24.61 -4.21
C GLY A 16 7.00 25.65 -4.90
N ASP A 17 5.91 25.18 -5.47
CA ASP A 17 4.93 26.04 -6.13
C ASP A 17 3.49 25.66 -5.80
N VAL A 18 2.55 26.54 -6.14
CA VAL A 18 1.11 26.34 -5.96
C VAL A 18 0.44 26.37 -7.32
N LEU A 19 -0.34 25.31 -7.61
CA LEU A 19 -1.22 25.25 -8.78
C LEU A 19 -2.65 25.58 -8.39
N LEU A 20 -3.29 26.37 -9.23
CA LEU A 20 -4.73 26.68 -9.17
C LEU A 20 -5.47 25.99 -10.33
N PRO A 21 -6.82 25.88 -10.28
CA PRO A 21 -7.59 25.18 -11.30
C PRO A 21 -7.42 25.66 -12.74
N HIS A 22 -6.92 26.87 -12.95
CA HIS A 22 -6.67 27.42 -14.29
C HIS A 22 -5.23 27.21 -14.80
N ASP A 23 -4.33 26.67 -13.96
CA ASP A 23 -2.93 26.43 -14.36
C ASP A 23 -2.84 25.16 -15.23
N ALA A 24 -1.95 25.21 -16.24
CA ALA A 24 -1.82 24.14 -17.24
C ALA A 24 -1.54 22.75 -16.65
N ASP A 25 -0.73 22.68 -15.59
CA ASP A 25 -0.35 21.41 -14.93
C ASP A 25 -1.38 20.92 -13.91
N TYR A 26 -2.42 21.71 -13.60
CA TYR A 26 -3.35 21.39 -12.51
C TYR A 26 -4.07 20.05 -12.71
N ASP A 27 -4.71 19.84 -13.87
CA ASP A 27 -5.48 18.64 -14.12
C ASP A 27 -4.60 17.38 -14.16
N ALA A 28 -3.39 17.46 -14.67
CA ALA A 28 -2.42 16.37 -14.64
C ALA A 28 -1.96 16.06 -13.19
N THR A 29 -1.75 17.13 -12.38
CA THR A 29 -1.24 16.98 -11.02
C THR A 29 -2.29 16.45 -10.05
N ARG A 30 -3.56 16.84 -10.13
CA ARG A 30 -4.61 16.35 -9.23
C ARG A 30 -5.00 14.90 -9.45
N ARG A 31 -4.69 14.32 -10.62
CA ARG A 31 -5.02 12.92 -10.93
C ARG A 31 -4.21 11.97 -10.04
N ILE A 32 -4.92 10.97 -9.52
CA ILE A 32 -4.36 9.89 -8.73
C ILE A 32 -4.47 8.56 -9.48
N PHE A 33 -4.07 7.45 -8.86
CA PHE A 33 -4.07 6.13 -9.48
C PHE A 33 -5.46 5.70 -9.98
N ASN A 34 -6.50 5.83 -9.14
CA ASN A 34 -7.86 5.43 -9.46
C ASN A 34 -8.59 6.53 -10.26
N ALA A 35 -8.87 6.28 -11.54
CA ALA A 35 -9.55 7.23 -12.41
C ALA A 35 -11.05 7.43 -12.11
N MET A 36 -11.66 6.64 -11.22
CA MET A 36 -13.00 6.94 -10.71
C MET A 36 -13.04 8.20 -9.86
N ILE A 37 -11.88 8.62 -9.32
CA ILE A 37 -11.76 9.75 -8.42
C ILE A 37 -11.43 11.01 -9.22
N ASP A 38 -12.40 11.94 -9.33
CA ASP A 38 -12.26 13.19 -10.07
C ASP A 38 -12.44 14.43 -9.18
N LYS A 39 -11.92 14.38 -7.96
CA LYS A 39 -11.96 15.52 -7.01
C LYS A 39 -11.08 16.68 -7.48
N ARG A 40 -11.53 17.92 -7.17
CA ARG A 40 -10.89 19.17 -7.60
C ARG A 40 -10.49 20.02 -6.38
N PRO A 41 -9.23 19.94 -5.93
CA PRO A 41 -8.70 20.81 -4.89
C PRO A 41 -8.83 22.30 -5.27
N ALA A 42 -9.07 23.18 -4.31
CA ALA A 42 -9.02 24.63 -4.57
C ALA A 42 -7.60 25.08 -4.96
N LEU A 43 -6.59 24.40 -4.41
CA LEU A 43 -5.18 24.61 -4.76
C LEU A 43 -4.36 23.33 -4.46
N ILE A 44 -3.23 23.21 -5.17
CA ILE A 44 -2.26 22.14 -4.99
C ILE A 44 -0.91 22.77 -4.64
N ALA A 45 -0.36 22.46 -3.47
CA ALA A 45 1.00 22.86 -3.10
C ALA A 45 1.97 21.72 -3.43
N ARG A 46 2.83 21.92 -4.46
CA ARG A 46 3.88 20.96 -4.82
C ARG A 46 5.11 21.22 -3.94
N CYS A 47 5.16 20.57 -2.79
CA CYS A 47 6.19 20.77 -1.79
C CYS A 47 7.57 20.26 -2.25
N ALA A 48 8.61 21.03 -1.99
CA ALA A 48 10.00 20.68 -2.23
C ALA A 48 10.79 20.47 -0.92
N SER A 49 10.17 20.70 0.24
CA SER A 49 10.82 20.58 1.55
C SER A 49 9.80 20.39 2.69
N ALA A 50 10.28 19.96 3.85
CA ALA A 50 9.48 19.90 5.07
C ALA A 50 8.96 21.29 5.50
N ALA A 51 9.71 22.36 5.21
CA ALA A 51 9.28 23.74 5.49
C ALA A 51 8.03 24.11 4.69
N ASP A 52 7.92 23.66 3.42
CA ASP A 52 6.73 23.87 2.61
C ASP A 52 5.52 23.17 3.23
N VAL A 53 5.70 21.95 3.77
CA VAL A 53 4.63 21.21 4.47
C VAL A 53 4.17 21.96 5.72
N VAL A 54 5.11 22.52 6.50
CA VAL A 54 4.77 23.39 7.65
C VAL A 54 3.95 24.59 7.22
N ALA A 55 4.36 25.28 6.15
CA ALA A 55 3.63 26.41 5.59
C ALA A 55 2.23 26.01 5.10
N CYS A 56 2.08 24.85 4.45
CA CYS A 56 0.78 24.31 4.02
C CYS A 56 -0.17 24.09 5.18
N ILE A 57 0.31 23.48 6.28
CA ILE A 57 -0.52 23.21 7.47
C ILE A 57 -0.93 24.54 8.12
N GLY A 58 0.01 25.50 8.27
CA GLY A 58 -0.29 26.81 8.79
C GLY A 58 -1.35 27.55 7.96
N PHE A 59 -1.19 27.54 6.64
CA PHE A 59 -2.15 28.15 5.72
C PHE A 59 -3.53 27.48 5.79
N ALA A 60 -3.59 26.14 5.75
CA ALA A 60 -4.86 25.42 5.81
C ALA A 60 -5.61 25.66 7.12
N ARG A 61 -4.90 25.77 8.25
CA ARG A 61 -5.48 26.14 9.53
C ARG A 61 -6.03 27.57 9.55
N ALA A 62 -5.26 28.51 9.01
CA ALA A 62 -5.65 29.94 8.97
C ALA A 62 -6.90 30.17 8.09
N GLU A 63 -6.98 29.46 6.98
CA GLU A 63 -8.10 29.56 6.03
C GLU A 63 -9.25 28.56 6.35
N ALA A 64 -9.10 27.71 7.38
CA ALA A 64 -10.05 26.66 7.78
C ALA A 64 -10.47 25.74 6.62
N ILE A 65 -9.50 25.33 5.79
CA ILE A 65 -9.73 24.46 4.63
C ILE A 65 -9.25 23.03 4.90
N GLU A 66 -9.92 22.07 4.26
CA GLU A 66 -9.56 20.67 4.33
C GLU A 66 -8.21 20.41 3.63
N VAL A 67 -7.47 19.42 4.11
CA VAL A 67 -6.22 18.98 3.49
C VAL A 67 -6.28 17.53 3.05
N SER A 68 -5.66 17.25 1.90
CA SER A 68 -5.25 15.90 1.50
C SER A 68 -3.76 15.86 1.29
N VAL A 69 -3.15 14.68 1.46
CA VAL A 69 -1.70 14.50 1.29
C VAL A 69 -1.44 13.45 0.24
N ARG A 70 -0.65 13.80 -0.80
CA ARG A 70 -0.22 12.88 -1.83
C ARG A 70 1.28 12.59 -1.72
N GLY A 71 1.66 11.31 -1.43
CA GLY A 71 2.96 10.75 -1.77
C GLY A 71 2.92 10.23 -3.22
N GLY A 72 2.79 8.92 -3.42
CA GLY A 72 2.64 8.32 -4.75
C GLY A 72 1.24 8.41 -5.39
N GLY A 73 0.20 8.72 -4.60
CA GLY A 73 -1.18 8.81 -5.07
C GLY A 73 -1.79 7.48 -5.51
N HIS A 74 -1.35 6.36 -4.95
CA HIS A 74 -1.75 5.00 -5.33
C HIS A 74 -2.97 4.45 -4.56
N ASN A 75 -3.45 5.17 -3.55
CA ASN A 75 -4.58 4.72 -2.73
C ASN A 75 -5.89 4.70 -3.53
N VAL A 76 -6.55 3.55 -3.56
CA VAL A 76 -7.77 3.31 -4.35
C VAL A 76 -8.99 4.03 -3.82
N SER A 77 -9.06 4.35 -2.52
CA SER A 77 -10.17 5.08 -1.91
C SER A 77 -10.15 6.59 -2.20
N GLY A 78 -9.12 7.10 -2.90
CA GLY A 78 -9.08 8.50 -3.31
C GLY A 78 -8.75 9.49 -2.19
N LYS A 79 -8.15 9.03 -1.08
CA LYS A 79 -7.80 9.89 0.07
C LYS A 79 -6.62 10.83 -0.19
N ALA A 80 -5.86 10.58 -1.29
CA ALA A 80 -4.72 11.43 -1.66
C ALA A 80 -5.12 12.74 -2.33
N VAL A 81 -6.40 12.99 -2.59
CA VAL A 81 -6.95 14.23 -3.18
C VAL A 81 -8.25 14.60 -2.49
N CYS A 82 -8.46 15.89 -2.19
CA CYS A 82 -9.70 16.41 -1.59
C CYS A 82 -10.51 17.25 -2.59
N GLU A 83 -11.79 17.46 -2.30
CA GLU A 83 -12.64 18.40 -3.02
C GLU A 83 -12.57 19.77 -2.37
N GLY A 84 -12.29 20.83 -3.14
CA GLY A 84 -12.35 22.22 -2.69
C GLY A 84 -11.32 22.64 -1.62
N GLY A 85 -10.42 21.74 -1.19
CA GLY A 85 -9.41 21.96 -0.15
C GLY A 85 -8.00 22.20 -0.70
N LEU A 86 -6.99 22.03 0.16
CA LEU A 86 -5.57 22.06 -0.19
C LEU A 86 -5.03 20.64 -0.36
N MET A 87 -4.51 20.32 -1.54
CA MET A 87 -3.74 19.10 -1.76
C MET A 87 -2.25 19.40 -1.52
N ILE A 88 -1.68 18.78 -0.49
CA ILE A 88 -0.25 18.80 -0.18
C ILE A 88 0.42 17.70 -0.99
N ASP A 89 1.15 18.07 -2.04
CA ASP A 89 1.78 17.14 -2.95
C ASP A 89 3.28 17.02 -2.65
N LEU A 90 3.68 15.82 -2.22
CA LEU A 90 5.06 15.51 -1.85
C LEU A 90 5.86 14.92 -3.02
N ALA A 91 5.28 14.80 -4.22
CA ALA A 91 5.90 14.09 -5.34
C ALA A 91 7.27 14.65 -5.78
N ARG A 92 7.62 15.89 -5.39
CA ARG A 92 8.93 16.50 -5.65
C ARG A 92 9.96 16.23 -4.56
N MET A 93 9.57 15.71 -3.42
CA MET A 93 10.48 15.34 -2.32
C MET A 93 11.07 13.95 -2.62
N LYS A 94 12.18 13.93 -3.37
CA LYS A 94 12.79 12.72 -3.97
C LYS A 94 14.19 12.39 -3.45
N GLY A 95 14.63 13.06 -2.39
CA GLY A 95 15.93 12.78 -1.79
C GLY A 95 15.97 11.37 -1.20
N CYS A 96 17.04 10.61 -1.53
CA CYS A 96 17.37 9.33 -0.90
C CYS A 96 18.86 9.33 -0.55
N ARG A 97 19.18 9.06 0.71
CA ARG A 97 20.56 8.89 1.17
C ARG A 97 20.73 7.51 1.78
N VAL A 98 21.45 6.65 1.08
CA VAL A 98 21.83 5.32 1.57
C VAL A 98 23.17 5.42 2.31
N ASP A 99 23.24 4.84 3.51
CA ASP A 99 24.47 4.57 4.24
C ASP A 99 24.69 3.06 4.25
N PRO A 100 25.62 2.55 3.43
CA PRO A 100 25.88 1.11 3.35
C PRO A 100 26.62 0.56 4.57
N VAL A 101 27.26 1.40 5.38
CA VAL A 101 27.97 0.97 6.59
C VAL A 101 27.00 0.70 7.73
N SER A 102 26.10 1.66 8.01
CA SER A 102 25.05 1.49 9.01
C SER A 102 23.87 0.69 8.47
N ARG A 103 23.82 0.43 7.15
CA ARG A 103 22.70 -0.21 6.43
C ARG A 103 21.39 0.50 6.71
N THR A 104 21.37 1.80 6.48
CA THR A 104 20.16 2.62 6.57
C THR A 104 19.95 3.43 5.30
N ALA A 105 18.70 3.79 5.04
CA ALA A 105 18.34 4.76 4.01
C ALA A 105 17.40 5.81 4.58
N ARG A 106 17.78 7.09 4.46
CA ARG A 106 16.85 8.19 4.70
C ARG A 106 16.23 8.59 3.36
N ALA A 107 14.93 8.41 3.26
CA ALA A 107 14.15 8.53 2.04
C ALA A 107 13.03 9.56 2.21
N GLU A 108 12.94 10.55 1.33
CA GLU A 108 11.87 11.53 1.35
C GLU A 108 10.53 10.96 0.88
N ALA A 109 9.44 11.47 1.42
CA ALA A 109 8.09 10.89 1.32
C ALA A 109 7.47 10.88 -0.09
N GLY A 110 8.05 11.60 -1.04
CA GLY A 110 7.60 11.61 -2.44
C GLY A 110 8.17 10.48 -3.29
N LEU A 111 9.13 9.69 -2.78
CA LEU A 111 9.72 8.57 -3.50
C LEU A 111 8.69 7.48 -3.79
N THR A 112 8.87 6.80 -4.91
CA THR A 112 8.22 5.52 -5.24
C THR A 112 9.08 4.35 -4.78
N LEU A 113 8.50 3.13 -4.75
CA LEU A 113 9.26 1.92 -4.45
C LEU A 113 10.39 1.72 -5.47
N ALA A 114 10.11 1.93 -6.77
CA ALA A 114 11.13 1.84 -7.83
C ALA A 114 12.35 2.73 -7.58
N GLU A 115 12.13 3.95 -7.10
CA GLU A 115 13.20 4.90 -6.82
C GLU A 115 14.01 4.49 -5.60
N LEU A 116 13.34 4.07 -4.51
CA LEU A 116 14.01 3.58 -3.31
C LEU A 116 14.81 2.30 -3.58
N ASP A 117 14.20 1.32 -4.27
CA ASP A 117 14.83 0.04 -4.59
C ASP A 117 16.06 0.25 -5.48
N ARG A 118 15.97 1.11 -6.51
CA ARG A 118 17.11 1.47 -7.37
C ARG A 118 18.28 2.03 -6.56
N ASP A 119 17.99 2.99 -5.66
CA ASP A 119 19.02 3.68 -4.91
C ASP A 119 19.67 2.75 -3.86
N CYS A 120 18.89 1.89 -3.21
CA CYS A 120 19.40 0.89 -2.26
C CYS A 120 20.18 -0.24 -2.96
N GLN A 121 19.68 -0.73 -4.10
CA GLN A 121 20.31 -1.83 -4.85
C GLN A 121 21.64 -1.44 -5.49
N ALA A 122 21.94 -0.16 -5.65
CA ALA A 122 23.29 0.31 -6.02
C ALA A 122 24.36 -0.15 -5.01
N PHE A 123 23.94 -0.51 -3.78
CA PHE A 123 24.79 -1.01 -2.70
C PHE A 123 24.51 -2.48 -2.35
N GLY A 124 23.71 -3.21 -3.14
CA GLY A 124 23.29 -4.57 -2.84
C GLY A 124 22.34 -4.67 -1.63
N LEU A 125 21.66 -3.59 -1.29
CA LEU A 125 20.78 -3.47 -0.12
C LEU A 125 19.33 -3.26 -0.55
N ALA A 126 18.36 -3.69 0.30
CA ALA A 126 16.94 -3.39 0.15
C ALA A 126 16.25 -3.34 1.52
N THR A 127 15.07 -2.75 1.55
CA THR A 127 14.14 -2.83 2.69
C THR A 127 12.81 -3.42 2.24
N PRO A 128 12.02 -4.08 3.11
CA PRO A 128 10.66 -4.49 2.75
C PRO A 128 9.84 -3.30 2.27
N THR A 129 9.13 -3.50 1.15
CA THR A 129 8.22 -2.53 0.54
C THR A 129 6.93 -3.23 0.09
N GLY A 130 6.30 -2.82 -1.00
CA GLY A 130 5.17 -3.50 -1.65
C GLY A 130 5.63 -4.36 -2.83
N ILE A 131 4.69 -4.66 -3.75
CA ILE A 131 4.91 -5.52 -4.93
C ILE A 131 4.61 -4.81 -6.26
N VAL A 132 4.30 -3.52 -6.25
CA VAL A 132 4.00 -2.69 -7.44
C VAL A 132 4.86 -1.43 -7.37
N SER A 133 5.88 -1.36 -8.23
CA SER A 133 6.99 -0.41 -8.07
C SER A 133 6.64 1.08 -8.23
N PRO A 134 5.60 1.51 -8.99
CA PRO A 134 5.13 2.91 -9.01
C PRO A 134 4.43 3.39 -7.73
N THR A 135 4.17 2.50 -6.77
CA THR A 135 3.56 2.86 -5.48
C THR A 135 4.46 3.80 -4.68
N GLY A 136 3.89 4.81 -4.02
CA GLY A 136 4.65 5.70 -3.14
C GLY A 136 5.03 5.05 -1.82
N ILE A 137 6.27 5.27 -1.36
CA ILE A 137 6.77 4.70 -0.10
C ILE A 137 5.94 5.14 1.11
N ALA A 138 5.47 6.41 1.12
CA ALA A 138 4.84 7.00 2.29
C ALA A 138 3.54 6.31 2.68
N GLY A 139 2.54 6.31 1.81
CA GLY A 139 1.24 5.69 2.11
C GLY A 139 1.37 4.20 2.39
N LEU A 140 2.20 3.51 1.61
CA LEU A 140 2.47 2.08 1.78
C LEU A 140 3.01 1.79 3.20
N THR A 141 4.09 2.44 3.61
CA THR A 141 4.76 2.20 4.89
C THR A 141 3.89 2.60 6.08
N LEU A 142 3.19 3.74 5.99
CA LEU A 142 2.29 4.20 7.05
C LEU A 142 1.14 3.21 7.31
N GLY A 143 0.68 2.47 6.30
CA GLY A 143 -0.33 1.42 6.46
C GLY A 143 0.24 0.05 6.85
N GLY A 144 1.55 -0.16 6.74
CA GLY A 144 2.21 -1.44 7.02
C GLY A 144 3.27 -1.80 5.98
N GLY A 145 2.85 -2.07 4.75
CA GLY A 145 3.71 -2.43 3.61
C GLY A 145 4.01 -3.92 3.52
N ILE A 146 3.09 -4.67 2.90
CA ILE A 146 3.22 -6.11 2.63
C ILE A 146 3.92 -6.31 1.28
N GLY A 147 4.96 -7.13 1.20
CA GLY A 147 5.69 -7.37 -0.05
C GLY A 147 6.68 -8.53 0.03
N TRP A 148 7.51 -8.67 -1.01
CA TRP A 148 8.36 -9.84 -1.26
C TRP A 148 9.37 -10.18 -0.14
N LEU A 149 9.84 -9.20 0.60
CA LEU A 149 10.81 -9.40 1.69
C LEU A 149 10.15 -9.69 3.04
N GLY A 150 8.80 -9.74 3.09
CA GLY A 150 8.02 -9.80 4.31
C GLY A 150 8.27 -11.03 5.17
N GLY A 151 8.41 -12.21 4.56
CA GLY A 151 8.68 -13.45 5.27
C GLY A 151 9.99 -13.41 6.05
N LYS A 152 11.04 -12.87 5.44
CA LYS A 152 12.37 -12.82 6.04
C LYS A 152 12.60 -11.61 6.93
N HIS A 153 12.05 -10.45 6.59
CA HIS A 153 12.42 -9.16 7.19
C HIS A 153 11.23 -8.38 7.78
N GLY A 154 10.01 -8.91 7.76
CA GLY A 154 8.83 -8.22 8.26
C GLY A 154 8.23 -7.22 7.26
N LEU A 155 7.30 -6.40 7.71
CA LEU A 155 6.65 -5.37 6.90
C LEU A 155 7.56 -4.14 6.71
N ALA A 156 7.23 -3.26 5.77
CA ALA A 156 7.95 -1.99 5.59
C ALA A 156 7.98 -1.17 6.89
N CYS A 157 6.87 -1.10 7.62
CA CYS A 157 6.78 -0.37 8.88
C CYS A 157 7.61 -0.98 10.02
N ASP A 158 7.94 -2.27 9.96
CA ASP A 158 8.80 -2.95 10.95
C ASP A 158 10.27 -2.55 10.79
N ASN A 159 10.63 -2.10 9.59
CA ASN A 159 11.98 -1.71 9.21
C ASN A 159 12.26 -0.21 9.37
N LEU A 160 11.31 0.57 9.91
CA LEU A 160 11.57 1.96 10.25
C LEU A 160 12.50 2.08 11.45
N ALA A 161 13.48 2.98 11.33
CA ALA A 161 14.34 3.44 12.41
C ALA A 161 13.84 4.78 12.99
N SER A 162 13.42 5.71 12.12
CA SER A 162 12.84 6.99 12.51
C SER A 162 12.00 7.58 11.36
N VAL A 163 11.22 8.61 11.66
CA VAL A 163 10.55 9.46 10.66
C VAL A 163 10.62 10.93 11.06
N ASP A 164 10.62 11.81 10.05
CA ASP A 164 10.35 13.25 10.25
C ASP A 164 8.89 13.49 9.91
N ILE A 165 8.12 14.08 10.82
CA ILE A 165 6.68 14.30 10.68
C ILE A 165 6.28 15.73 11.06
N VAL A 166 5.45 16.37 10.24
CA VAL A 166 4.81 17.64 10.56
C VAL A 166 3.43 17.37 11.12
N THR A 167 3.23 17.71 12.39
CA THR A 167 1.97 17.49 13.14
C THR A 167 0.90 18.54 12.81
N ALA A 168 -0.32 18.33 13.28
CA ALA A 168 -1.48 19.19 12.99
C ALA A 168 -1.29 20.66 13.48
N ASP A 169 -0.47 20.88 14.47
CA ASP A 169 -0.09 22.21 14.99
C ASP A 169 1.10 22.86 14.22
N GLY A 170 1.58 22.20 13.16
CA GLY A 170 2.65 22.71 12.29
C GLY A 170 4.06 22.47 12.82
N ARG A 171 4.27 21.69 13.89
CA ARG A 171 5.63 21.37 14.38
C ARG A 171 6.24 20.24 13.57
N LEU A 172 7.48 20.39 13.17
CA LEU A 172 8.31 19.33 12.64
C LEU A 172 8.94 18.57 13.80
N LEU A 173 8.64 17.28 13.92
CA LEU A 173 9.12 16.38 14.96
C LEU A 173 9.88 15.21 14.34
N VAL A 174 10.88 14.70 15.05
CA VAL A 174 11.48 13.40 14.80
C VAL A 174 10.75 12.39 15.68
N ALA A 175 10.26 11.30 15.09
CA ALA A 175 9.70 10.20 15.86
C ALA A 175 10.56 8.95 15.68
N SER A 176 10.96 8.34 16.78
CA SER A 176 11.85 7.18 16.87
C SER A 176 11.52 6.34 18.12
N PRO A 177 12.16 5.19 18.35
CA PRO A 177 11.96 4.42 19.60
C PRO A 177 12.29 5.22 20.87
N THR A 178 13.13 6.24 20.79
CA THR A 178 13.60 7.05 21.94
C THR A 178 13.07 8.47 21.95
N GLU A 179 12.53 8.94 20.83
CA GLU A 179 11.97 10.30 20.70
C GLU A 179 10.54 10.21 20.16
N HIS A 180 9.56 10.75 20.90
CA HIS A 180 8.12 10.63 20.60
C HIS A 180 7.68 9.18 20.29
N PRO A 181 7.96 8.20 21.18
CA PRO A 181 7.78 6.78 20.90
C PRO A 181 6.33 6.36 20.63
N ASP A 182 5.35 7.08 21.16
CA ASP A 182 3.92 6.87 20.87
C ASP A 182 3.59 7.30 19.43
N LEU A 183 4.11 8.42 18.97
CA LEU A 183 3.98 8.89 17.59
C LEU A 183 4.70 7.92 16.64
N PHE A 184 5.91 7.47 16.98
CA PHE A 184 6.65 6.46 16.21
C PHE A 184 5.91 5.13 16.12
N TRP A 185 5.30 4.66 17.21
CA TRP A 185 4.48 3.46 17.21
C TRP A 185 3.30 3.61 16.23
N SER A 186 2.63 4.75 16.25
CA SER A 186 1.42 4.98 15.46
C SER A 186 1.67 5.13 13.97
N VAL A 187 2.81 5.67 13.51
CA VAL A 187 3.15 5.76 12.07
C VAL A 187 3.59 4.43 11.48
N ARG A 188 3.75 3.39 12.30
CA ARG A 188 4.08 2.03 11.89
C ARG A 188 2.84 1.17 11.72
N GLY A 189 2.00 1.48 10.71
CA GLY A 189 0.77 0.76 10.39
C GLY A 189 -0.53 1.47 10.79
N GLY A 190 -0.47 2.65 11.46
CA GLY A 190 -1.64 3.42 11.86
C GLY A 190 -2.16 4.41 10.81
N GLY A 191 -1.59 4.37 9.61
CA GLY A 191 -1.99 5.26 8.51
C GLY A 191 -1.54 6.72 8.71
N ALA A 192 -2.07 7.61 7.88
CA ALA A 192 -1.67 9.04 7.84
C ALA A 192 -2.61 9.91 8.71
N ASN A 193 -2.88 9.49 9.95
CA ASN A 193 -3.86 10.16 10.81
C ASN A 193 -3.28 11.29 11.69
N LEU A 194 -1.95 11.35 11.87
CA LEU A 194 -1.34 12.15 12.94
C LEU A 194 -0.49 13.32 12.41
N GLY A 195 -0.25 13.37 11.12
CA GLY A 195 0.59 14.38 10.50
C GLY A 195 1.03 13.98 9.10
N VAL A 196 1.85 14.82 8.51
CA VAL A 196 2.49 14.60 7.22
C VAL A 196 3.93 14.14 7.45
N VAL A 197 4.20 12.86 7.20
CA VAL A 197 5.58 12.37 7.23
C VAL A 197 6.32 12.89 6.01
N THR A 198 7.47 13.52 6.23
CA THR A 198 8.28 14.16 5.18
C THR A 198 9.51 13.32 4.82
N SER A 199 10.02 12.51 5.75
CA SER A 199 11.07 11.53 5.47
C SER A 199 10.94 10.29 6.35
N PHE A 200 11.46 9.18 5.85
CA PHE A 200 11.53 7.88 6.52
C PHE A 200 12.98 7.43 6.59
N GLU A 201 13.42 6.92 7.72
CA GLU A 201 14.70 6.23 7.85
C GLU A 201 14.44 4.73 7.99
N TYR A 202 14.88 3.96 6.98
CA TYR A 202 14.70 2.51 6.93
C TYR A 202 15.99 1.80 7.32
N ARG A 203 15.85 0.65 8.01
CA ARG A 203 16.88 -0.38 8.08
C ARG A 203 16.92 -1.12 6.76
N LEU A 204 18.12 -1.41 6.28
CA LEU A 204 18.35 -2.12 5.03
C LEU A 204 18.95 -3.50 5.29
N HIS A 205 18.67 -4.41 4.39
CA HIS A 205 19.14 -5.79 4.41
C HIS A 205 19.91 -6.10 3.14
N GLU A 206 20.89 -7.01 3.21
CA GLU A 206 21.57 -7.50 2.02
C GLU A 206 20.60 -8.34 1.16
N VAL A 207 20.42 -7.92 -0.07
CA VAL A 207 19.60 -8.61 -1.07
C VAL A 207 20.37 -8.63 -2.38
N GLY A 208 20.89 -9.81 -2.73
CA GLY A 208 21.56 -10.07 -4.00
C GLY A 208 20.57 -10.52 -5.09
N PRO A 209 21.05 -11.27 -6.10
CA PRO A 209 20.18 -11.91 -7.06
C PRO A 209 19.16 -12.84 -6.37
N VAL A 210 17.93 -12.83 -6.88
CA VAL A 210 16.81 -13.62 -6.36
C VAL A 210 16.34 -14.62 -7.43
N LEU A 211 15.63 -15.70 -7.02
CA LEU A 211 14.78 -16.43 -7.94
C LEU A 211 13.40 -15.79 -7.90
N GLY A 212 12.99 -15.20 -9.01
CA GLY A 212 11.73 -14.51 -9.15
C GLY A 212 10.99 -14.92 -10.41
N GLY A 213 9.72 -14.57 -10.48
CA GLY A 213 8.85 -14.88 -11.59
C GLY A 213 7.61 -15.63 -11.18
N GLY A 214 6.85 -16.15 -12.15
CA GLY A 214 5.61 -16.84 -11.90
C GLY A 214 5.45 -18.12 -12.73
N ILE A 215 4.63 -19.03 -12.21
CA ILE A 215 4.14 -20.20 -12.92
C ILE A 215 2.64 -20.01 -13.12
N ALA A 216 2.12 -20.39 -14.29
CA ALA A 216 0.70 -20.28 -14.63
C ALA A 216 0.15 -21.62 -15.12
N TRP A 217 -1.11 -21.88 -14.75
CA TRP A 217 -1.89 -23.03 -15.17
C TRP A 217 -3.22 -22.57 -15.76
N SER A 218 -3.81 -23.41 -16.58
CA SER A 218 -5.17 -23.19 -17.08
C SER A 218 -6.18 -23.15 -15.93
N LEU A 219 -7.27 -22.39 -16.10
CA LEU A 219 -8.25 -22.14 -15.04
C LEU A 219 -8.92 -23.43 -14.52
N ASP A 220 -9.05 -24.48 -15.34
CA ASP A 220 -9.59 -25.77 -14.92
C ASP A 220 -8.73 -26.48 -13.86
N ARG A 221 -7.44 -26.12 -13.73
CA ARG A 221 -6.53 -26.62 -12.70
C ARG A 221 -6.60 -25.83 -11.38
N ALA A 222 -7.30 -24.72 -11.36
CA ALA A 222 -7.25 -23.78 -10.25
C ALA A 222 -7.52 -24.39 -8.87
N LYS A 223 -8.50 -25.28 -8.74
CA LYS A 223 -8.78 -25.94 -7.46
C LYS A 223 -7.62 -26.80 -6.96
N HIS A 224 -6.94 -27.49 -7.85
CA HIS A 224 -5.77 -28.31 -7.52
C HIS A 224 -4.57 -27.41 -7.16
N VAL A 225 -4.31 -26.40 -7.98
CA VAL A 225 -3.21 -25.44 -7.76
C VAL A 225 -3.38 -24.71 -6.43
N LEU A 226 -4.57 -24.22 -6.08
CA LEU A 226 -4.81 -23.51 -4.82
C LEU A 226 -4.69 -24.40 -3.58
N ARG A 227 -5.11 -25.68 -3.64
CA ARG A 227 -4.88 -26.64 -2.54
C ARG A 227 -3.39 -26.88 -2.33
N PHE A 228 -2.66 -27.16 -3.40
CA PHE A 228 -1.21 -27.32 -3.34
C PHE A 228 -0.53 -26.04 -2.81
N TYR A 229 -0.96 -24.87 -3.30
CA TYR A 229 -0.45 -23.58 -2.85
C TYR A 229 -0.64 -23.38 -1.34
N ASP A 230 -1.82 -23.65 -0.78
CA ASP A 230 -2.07 -23.53 0.66
C ASP A 230 -1.11 -24.40 1.48
N GLU A 231 -0.93 -25.66 1.08
CA GLU A 231 -0.05 -26.61 1.77
C GLU A 231 1.43 -26.19 1.64
N PHE A 232 1.86 -25.87 0.42
CA PHE A 232 3.24 -25.51 0.12
C PHE A 232 3.66 -24.19 0.75
N ALA A 233 2.82 -23.16 0.67
CA ALA A 233 3.08 -21.84 1.22
C ALA A 233 3.19 -21.85 2.76
N ARG A 234 2.41 -22.70 3.43
CA ARG A 234 2.46 -22.84 4.90
C ARG A 234 3.66 -23.60 5.41
N ALA A 235 4.31 -24.37 4.55
CA ALA A 235 5.52 -25.13 4.89
C ALA A 235 6.80 -24.43 4.42
N CYS A 236 6.71 -23.29 3.75
CA CYS A 236 7.86 -22.61 3.18
C CYS A 236 8.71 -21.89 4.25
N PRO A 237 10.04 -21.79 4.03
CA PRO A 237 10.91 -21.01 4.90
C PRO A 237 10.70 -19.50 4.69
N ASP A 238 11.19 -18.70 5.63
CA ASP A 238 11.05 -17.24 5.62
C ASP A 238 11.61 -16.55 4.36
N GLU A 239 12.60 -17.17 3.71
CA GLU A 239 13.22 -16.66 2.49
C GLU A 239 12.34 -16.80 1.24
N LEU A 240 11.24 -17.58 1.30
CA LEU A 240 10.34 -17.80 0.17
C LEU A 240 9.03 -17.06 0.38
N SER A 241 8.76 -16.06 -0.43
CA SER A 241 7.44 -15.41 -0.51
C SER A 241 6.69 -15.88 -1.75
N LEU A 242 5.40 -16.17 -1.58
CA LEU A 242 4.51 -16.71 -2.61
C LEU A 242 3.22 -15.91 -2.68
N ASN A 243 2.82 -15.53 -3.89
CA ASN A 243 1.54 -14.87 -4.13
C ASN A 243 0.79 -15.63 -5.22
N ALA A 244 -0.36 -16.22 -4.90
CA ALA A 244 -1.23 -16.84 -5.89
C ALA A 244 -2.28 -15.85 -6.40
N GLY A 245 -2.89 -16.15 -7.55
CA GLY A 245 -3.98 -15.33 -8.04
C GLY A 245 -4.52 -15.76 -9.39
N PHE A 246 -5.60 -15.08 -9.78
CA PHE A 246 -6.27 -15.26 -11.06
C PHE A 246 -6.09 -13.99 -11.90
N PHE A 247 -5.63 -14.15 -13.11
CA PHE A 247 -5.43 -13.05 -14.04
C PHE A 247 -5.69 -13.51 -15.48
N THR A 248 -5.66 -12.58 -16.41
CA THR A 248 -5.82 -12.83 -17.85
C THR A 248 -4.51 -12.47 -18.52
N VAL A 249 -3.93 -13.37 -19.31
CA VAL A 249 -2.72 -13.11 -20.09
C VAL A 249 -3.05 -12.37 -21.38
N GLU A 250 -2.02 -11.92 -22.11
CA GLU A 250 -2.19 -11.01 -23.28
C GLU A 250 -3.10 -11.56 -24.39
N ASP A 251 -3.13 -12.86 -24.61
CA ASP A 251 -3.98 -13.51 -25.60
C ASP A 251 -5.46 -13.66 -25.16
N GLY A 252 -5.81 -13.17 -23.95
CA GLY A 252 -7.15 -13.27 -23.38
C GLY A 252 -7.39 -14.55 -22.57
N THR A 253 -6.42 -15.45 -22.46
CA THR A 253 -6.55 -16.69 -21.68
C THR A 253 -6.61 -16.38 -20.20
N GLN A 254 -7.61 -16.94 -19.51
CA GLN A 254 -7.75 -16.85 -18.07
C GLN A 254 -6.92 -17.95 -17.39
N VAL A 255 -6.11 -17.56 -16.42
CA VAL A 255 -5.17 -18.46 -15.72
C VAL A 255 -5.27 -18.31 -14.21
N VAL A 256 -4.84 -19.36 -13.51
CA VAL A 256 -4.39 -19.29 -12.13
C VAL A 256 -2.86 -19.32 -12.12
N GLY A 257 -2.22 -18.47 -11.31
CA GLY A 257 -0.77 -18.41 -11.23
C GLY A 257 -0.26 -18.31 -9.80
N VAL A 258 1.01 -18.66 -9.63
CA VAL A 258 1.77 -18.48 -8.39
C VAL A 258 3.04 -17.71 -8.73
N ASN A 259 3.18 -16.51 -8.17
CA ASN A 259 4.38 -15.70 -8.25
C ASN A 259 5.29 -16.01 -7.06
N VAL A 260 6.58 -16.00 -7.31
CA VAL A 260 7.64 -16.47 -6.39
C VAL A 260 8.68 -15.39 -6.19
N ALA A 261 9.13 -15.25 -4.95
CA ALA A 261 10.35 -14.52 -4.60
C ALA A 261 11.16 -15.35 -3.59
N TRP A 262 12.26 -15.90 -4.03
CA TRP A 262 13.23 -16.58 -3.16
C TRP A 262 14.45 -15.71 -2.91
N ILE A 263 14.74 -15.43 -1.62
CA ILE A 263 15.80 -14.52 -1.19
C ILE A 263 16.81 -15.32 -0.36
N GLY A 264 17.55 -16.17 -1.04
CA GLY A 264 18.58 -17.04 -0.47
C GLY A 264 19.51 -17.56 -1.57
N PRO A 265 20.38 -18.55 -1.25
CA PRO A 265 21.23 -19.17 -2.27
C PRO A 265 20.40 -19.79 -3.41
N LEU A 266 20.74 -19.46 -4.66
CA LEU A 266 19.90 -19.80 -5.81
C LEU A 266 19.71 -21.31 -5.97
N ASP A 267 20.77 -22.11 -5.75
CA ASP A 267 20.72 -23.57 -5.83
C ASP A 267 19.79 -24.20 -4.77
N VAL A 268 19.66 -23.59 -3.59
CA VAL A 268 18.70 -24.00 -2.55
C VAL A 268 17.28 -23.71 -3.03
N GLY A 269 17.06 -22.51 -3.57
CA GLY A 269 15.75 -22.10 -4.10
C GLY A 269 15.29 -23.00 -5.25
N GLU A 270 16.16 -23.34 -6.19
CA GLU A 270 15.85 -24.24 -7.29
C GLU A 270 15.37 -25.62 -6.79
N ARG A 271 16.03 -26.17 -5.77
CA ARG A 271 15.61 -27.45 -5.16
C ARG A 271 14.26 -27.31 -4.45
N LEU A 272 14.06 -26.22 -3.70
CA LEU A 272 12.85 -25.98 -2.94
C LEU A 272 11.63 -25.79 -3.86
N LEU A 273 11.80 -25.09 -4.97
CA LEU A 273 10.72 -24.79 -5.93
C LEU A 273 10.38 -25.96 -6.87
N LYS A 274 11.18 -27.03 -6.86
CA LYS A 274 10.95 -28.18 -7.76
C LYS A 274 9.53 -28.80 -7.63
N PRO A 275 8.92 -28.98 -6.44
CA PRO A 275 7.55 -29.49 -6.34
C PRO A 275 6.53 -28.54 -7.01
N LEU A 276 6.68 -27.22 -6.85
CA LEU A 276 5.81 -26.24 -7.49
C LEU A 276 5.95 -26.26 -9.02
N ARG A 277 7.18 -26.31 -9.53
CA ARG A 277 7.48 -26.37 -10.98
C ARG A 277 7.01 -27.68 -11.63
N SER A 278 6.89 -28.74 -10.85
CA SER A 278 6.44 -30.08 -11.33
C SER A 278 4.95 -30.32 -11.14
N LEU A 279 4.22 -29.35 -10.55
CA LEU A 279 2.79 -29.48 -10.29
C LEU A 279 2.02 -29.47 -11.61
N ASP A 280 1.30 -30.58 -11.89
CA ASP A 280 0.55 -30.74 -13.13
C ASP A 280 1.39 -30.39 -14.39
N SER A 281 0.75 -29.81 -15.40
CA SER A 281 1.40 -29.30 -16.60
C SER A 281 1.19 -27.79 -16.69
N PRO A 282 2.09 -26.97 -16.14
CA PRO A 282 1.96 -25.52 -16.24
C PRO A 282 2.01 -25.09 -17.72
N ILE A 283 1.24 -24.07 -18.06
CA ILE A 283 1.25 -23.46 -19.40
C ILE A 283 2.40 -22.46 -19.57
N ALA A 284 2.93 -21.97 -18.44
CA ALA A 284 4.11 -21.09 -18.40
C ALA A 284 4.88 -21.28 -17.11
N ASP A 285 6.20 -21.25 -17.18
CA ASP A 285 7.14 -21.19 -16.05
C ASP A 285 8.18 -20.12 -16.35
N GLY A 286 8.08 -18.97 -15.69
CA GLY A 286 8.98 -17.84 -15.83
C GLY A 286 9.92 -17.63 -14.63
N ILE A 287 10.02 -18.60 -13.71
CA ILE A 287 10.92 -18.49 -12.56
C ILE A 287 12.37 -18.59 -13.02
N ALA A 288 13.15 -17.53 -12.78
CA ALA A 288 14.54 -17.44 -13.15
C ALA A 288 15.34 -16.58 -12.16
N PRO A 289 16.68 -16.70 -12.14
CA PRO A 289 17.53 -15.72 -11.46
C PRO A 289 17.34 -14.33 -12.07
N MET A 290 17.11 -13.33 -11.22
CA MET A 290 16.96 -11.93 -11.63
C MET A 290 17.43 -10.97 -10.55
N SER A 291 17.53 -9.68 -10.87
CA SER A 291 17.76 -8.65 -9.86
C SER A 291 16.49 -8.43 -9.00
N TYR A 292 16.66 -7.96 -7.76
CA TYR A 292 15.51 -7.60 -6.93
C TYR A 292 14.68 -6.47 -7.56
N VAL A 293 15.33 -5.53 -8.25
CA VAL A 293 14.63 -4.45 -8.99
C VAL A 293 13.75 -5.01 -10.11
N ASP A 294 14.21 -6.02 -10.85
CA ASP A 294 13.40 -6.64 -11.89
C ASP A 294 12.23 -7.42 -11.32
N LEU A 295 12.41 -8.12 -10.20
CA LEU A 295 11.32 -8.75 -9.47
C LEU A 295 10.24 -7.73 -9.07
N GLN A 296 10.64 -6.59 -8.48
CA GLN A 296 9.72 -5.53 -8.05
C GLN A 296 8.94 -4.92 -9.22
N ARG A 297 9.52 -4.84 -10.40
CA ARG A 297 8.87 -4.33 -11.62
C ARG A 297 7.95 -5.33 -12.31
N GLY A 298 8.06 -6.61 -11.96
CA GLY A 298 7.36 -7.69 -12.66
C GLY A 298 5.84 -7.53 -12.72
N GLY A 299 5.23 -6.85 -11.72
CA GLY A 299 3.80 -6.59 -11.65
C GLY A 299 3.32 -5.25 -12.24
N ASP A 300 4.22 -4.34 -12.62
CA ASP A 300 3.88 -2.94 -12.93
C ASP A 300 2.89 -2.81 -14.10
N GLY A 301 3.07 -3.62 -15.14
CA GLY A 301 2.21 -3.60 -16.32
C GLY A 301 0.74 -3.95 -16.06
N ALA A 302 0.47 -4.65 -14.96
CA ALA A 302 -0.88 -5.02 -14.57
C ALA A 302 -1.67 -3.87 -13.91
N PHE A 303 -0.97 -2.83 -13.43
CA PHE A 303 -1.57 -1.72 -12.66
C PHE A 303 -1.20 -0.34 -13.24
N PRO A 304 -1.52 -0.05 -14.52
CA PRO A 304 -1.26 1.26 -15.10
C PRO A 304 -2.15 2.34 -14.46
N ARG A 305 -1.65 3.57 -14.40
CA ARG A 305 -2.48 4.72 -14.00
C ARG A 305 -3.58 4.97 -15.04
N GLY A 306 -4.69 5.54 -14.60
CA GLY A 306 -5.76 5.98 -15.47
C GLY A 306 -6.88 4.96 -15.69
N ARG A 307 -6.78 3.77 -15.11
CA ARG A 307 -7.92 2.85 -15.02
C ARG A 307 -8.83 3.18 -13.84
N ARG A 308 -10.06 2.75 -13.97
CA ARG A 308 -11.07 2.78 -12.91
C ARG A 308 -10.87 1.57 -12.00
N HIS A 309 -10.93 1.76 -10.69
CA HIS A 309 -10.66 0.71 -9.70
C HIS A 309 -11.73 0.68 -8.63
N TYR A 310 -12.18 -0.52 -8.30
CA TYR A 310 -12.96 -0.78 -7.10
C TYR A 310 -12.44 -2.07 -6.46
N TRP A 311 -11.88 -1.94 -5.27
CA TRP A 311 -11.23 -3.04 -4.58
C TRP A 311 -11.97 -3.40 -3.30
N LYS A 312 -11.94 -4.67 -2.94
CA LYS A 312 -12.28 -5.21 -1.64
C LYS A 312 -11.18 -6.17 -1.22
N ALA A 313 -10.94 -6.25 0.10
CA ALA A 313 -9.97 -7.18 0.65
C ALA A 313 -10.44 -7.73 1.98
N SER A 314 -9.91 -8.89 2.35
CA SER A 314 -10.09 -9.51 3.67
C SER A 314 -8.97 -10.52 3.91
N PHE A 315 -8.61 -10.75 5.17
CA PHE A 315 -7.65 -11.79 5.50
C PHE A 315 -8.30 -13.17 5.55
N LEU A 316 -7.62 -14.16 4.97
CA LEU A 316 -7.93 -15.58 5.02
C LEU A 316 -6.84 -16.31 5.82
N ARG A 317 -7.23 -17.03 6.87
CA ARG A 317 -6.29 -17.89 7.64
C ARG A 317 -5.92 -19.15 6.91
N ARG A 318 -6.84 -19.66 6.08
CA ARG A 318 -6.71 -20.89 5.29
C ARG A 318 -7.49 -20.77 4.00
N LEU A 319 -7.02 -21.47 2.98
CA LEU A 319 -7.78 -21.66 1.76
C LEU A 319 -8.66 -22.93 1.91
N GLU A 320 -9.74 -22.80 2.69
CA GLU A 320 -10.70 -23.86 2.85
C GLU A 320 -11.39 -24.19 1.52
N GLN A 321 -11.90 -25.43 1.38
CA GLN A 321 -12.47 -25.89 0.13
C GLN A 321 -13.59 -24.96 -0.39
N GLY A 322 -14.46 -24.48 0.51
CA GLY A 322 -15.53 -23.56 0.12
C GLY A 322 -15.03 -22.20 -0.36
N ALA A 323 -13.95 -21.67 0.25
CA ALA A 323 -13.30 -20.45 -0.23
C ALA A 323 -12.67 -20.67 -1.62
N ILE A 324 -11.97 -21.80 -1.83
CA ILE A 324 -11.40 -22.17 -3.13
C ILE A 324 -12.50 -22.27 -4.19
N ASP A 325 -13.63 -22.94 -3.86
CA ASP A 325 -14.74 -23.09 -4.79
C ASP A 325 -15.34 -21.74 -5.21
N ALA A 326 -15.57 -20.83 -4.25
CA ALA A 326 -16.05 -19.48 -4.52
C ALA A 326 -15.04 -18.66 -5.37
N LEU A 327 -13.74 -18.70 -5.02
CA LEU A 327 -12.70 -18.00 -5.78
C LEU A 327 -12.65 -18.46 -7.23
N VAL A 328 -12.73 -19.77 -7.49
CA VAL A 328 -12.68 -20.34 -8.83
C VAL A 328 -13.94 -20.01 -9.64
N GLU A 329 -15.13 -20.09 -9.02
CA GLU A 329 -16.39 -19.72 -9.67
C GLU A 329 -16.39 -18.25 -10.12
N PHE A 330 -16.03 -17.34 -9.23
CA PHE A 330 -15.96 -15.92 -9.56
C PHE A 330 -14.82 -15.61 -10.54
N ALA A 331 -13.68 -16.30 -10.45
CA ALA A 331 -12.59 -16.11 -11.40
C ALA A 331 -13.00 -16.40 -12.84
N ALA A 332 -13.89 -17.35 -13.08
CA ALA A 332 -14.41 -17.67 -14.41
C ALA A 332 -15.35 -16.60 -14.97
N THR A 333 -15.94 -15.75 -14.12
CA THR A 333 -16.95 -14.75 -14.48
C THR A 333 -16.47 -13.31 -14.34
N ARG A 334 -15.14 -13.09 -14.26
CA ARG A 334 -14.56 -11.73 -14.13
C ARG A 334 -15.11 -10.79 -15.20
N PRO A 335 -15.61 -9.59 -14.81
CA PRO A 335 -16.31 -8.69 -15.73
C PRO A 335 -15.36 -7.93 -16.67
N SER A 336 -14.07 -7.87 -16.33
CA SER A 336 -13.04 -7.19 -17.11
C SER A 336 -11.79 -8.08 -17.22
N PRO A 337 -11.09 -8.09 -18.37
CA PRO A 337 -9.82 -8.83 -18.51
C PRO A 337 -8.71 -8.32 -17.60
N TYR A 338 -8.84 -7.10 -17.11
CA TYR A 338 -7.86 -6.50 -16.19
C TYR A 338 -8.09 -6.87 -14.73
N THR A 339 -9.29 -7.38 -14.40
CA THR A 339 -9.64 -7.77 -13.02
C THR A 339 -8.83 -8.96 -12.58
N GLN A 340 -8.24 -8.86 -11.38
CA GLN A 340 -7.48 -9.92 -10.74
C GLN A 340 -8.08 -10.28 -9.39
N ILE A 341 -7.87 -11.52 -8.96
CA ILE A 341 -8.06 -11.95 -7.57
C ILE A 341 -6.68 -12.35 -7.08
N GLY A 342 -6.18 -11.70 -6.03
CA GLY A 342 -4.87 -11.94 -5.45
C GLY A 342 -4.95 -12.61 -4.09
N LEU A 343 -4.00 -13.48 -3.81
CA LEU A 343 -3.78 -14.13 -2.52
C LEU A 343 -2.34 -13.84 -2.11
N GLN A 344 -2.12 -12.70 -1.46
CA GLN A 344 -0.79 -12.27 -1.04
C GLN A 344 -0.44 -12.90 0.30
N GLN A 345 0.65 -13.68 0.32
CA GLN A 345 1.08 -14.36 1.53
C GLN A 345 1.68 -13.37 2.54
N MET A 346 1.24 -13.47 3.79
CA MET A 346 1.87 -12.85 4.95
C MET A 346 2.27 -13.94 5.94
N HIS A 347 3.57 -14.11 6.17
CA HIS A 347 4.12 -15.18 7.01
C HIS A 347 5.46 -14.78 7.64
N GLY A 348 6.09 -15.72 8.32
CA GLY A 348 7.46 -15.59 8.81
C GLY A 348 7.63 -14.38 9.74
N GLN A 349 8.62 -13.52 9.50
CA GLN A 349 8.89 -12.37 10.37
C GLN A 349 7.71 -11.38 10.42
N ALA A 350 6.98 -11.17 9.32
CA ALA A 350 5.80 -10.29 9.32
C ALA A 350 4.70 -10.78 10.27
N ALA A 351 4.55 -12.09 10.43
CA ALA A 351 3.58 -12.70 11.32
C ALA A 351 4.07 -12.85 12.78
N ARG A 352 5.41 -12.87 13.01
CA ARG A 352 6.00 -13.06 14.35
C ARG A 352 6.10 -11.79 15.19
N VAL A 353 6.01 -10.60 14.58
CA VAL A 353 5.93 -9.34 15.33
C VAL A 353 4.64 -9.34 16.17
N LEU A 354 4.73 -8.94 17.43
CA LEU A 354 3.56 -8.90 18.29
C LEU A 354 2.51 -7.91 17.77
N PRO A 355 1.20 -8.22 17.82
CA PRO A 355 0.13 -7.35 17.31
C PRO A 355 0.15 -5.92 17.87
N THR A 356 0.68 -5.72 19.09
CA THR A 356 0.74 -4.43 19.78
C THR A 356 2.08 -3.71 19.67
N GLU A 357 3.09 -4.30 19.03
CA GLU A 357 4.43 -3.71 18.90
C GLU A 357 4.49 -2.57 17.89
N THR A 358 3.60 -2.61 16.90
CA THR A 358 3.35 -1.54 15.94
C THR A 358 1.84 -1.28 15.88
N ALA A 359 1.41 -0.25 15.16
CA ALA A 359 -0.02 -0.01 14.97
C ALA A 359 -0.69 -1.01 14.00
N PHE A 360 0.09 -1.77 13.22
CA PHE A 360 -0.40 -2.87 12.38
C PHE A 360 -0.73 -4.09 13.26
N ALA A 361 -2.01 -4.43 13.41
CA ALA A 361 -2.48 -5.42 14.40
C ALA A 361 -2.53 -6.87 13.87
N HIS A 362 -2.68 -7.08 12.56
CA HIS A 362 -3.02 -8.37 11.98
C HIS A 362 -1.78 -9.23 11.70
N ARG A 363 -1.17 -9.76 12.75
CA ARG A 363 0.10 -10.50 12.73
C ARG A 363 -0.13 -12.01 12.81
N HIS A 364 -0.47 -12.60 11.68
CA HIS A 364 -0.71 -14.03 11.56
C HIS A 364 -0.15 -14.56 10.25
N ASP A 365 0.14 -15.87 10.20
CA ASP A 365 0.28 -16.57 8.91
C ASP A 365 -1.09 -16.62 8.25
N GLN A 366 -1.23 -15.90 7.13
CA GLN A 366 -2.49 -15.67 6.44
C GLN A 366 -2.27 -15.17 5.02
N TRP A 367 -3.34 -15.09 4.27
CA TRP A 367 -3.36 -14.46 2.96
C TRP A 367 -4.19 -13.18 3.01
N ASP A 368 -3.65 -12.11 2.46
CA ASP A 368 -4.44 -10.96 2.07
C ASP A 368 -5.13 -11.30 0.75
N CYS A 369 -6.44 -11.51 0.82
CA CYS A 369 -7.28 -11.85 -0.32
C CYS A 369 -7.82 -10.58 -0.94
N LEU A 370 -7.28 -10.25 -2.09
CA LEU A 370 -7.49 -8.99 -2.80
C LEU A 370 -8.39 -9.21 -4.02
N MET A 371 -9.49 -8.48 -4.09
CA MET A 371 -10.37 -8.39 -5.25
C MET A 371 -10.03 -7.10 -6.00
N LEU A 372 -9.06 -7.20 -6.92
CA LEU A 372 -8.44 -6.08 -7.63
C LEU A 372 -9.20 -5.81 -8.93
N THR A 373 -10.44 -5.31 -8.79
CA THR A 373 -11.27 -5.04 -9.95
C THR A 373 -10.87 -3.73 -10.61
N GLN A 374 -10.61 -3.80 -11.92
CA GLN A 374 -10.19 -2.65 -12.73
C GLN A 374 -10.77 -2.75 -14.14
N TRP A 375 -11.07 -1.59 -14.73
CA TRP A 375 -11.68 -1.46 -16.07
C TRP A 375 -11.42 -0.06 -16.64
N ASP A 376 -11.73 0.13 -17.93
CA ASP A 376 -11.45 1.41 -18.61
C ASP A 376 -12.72 2.30 -18.73
N ASP A 377 -13.89 1.75 -19.11
CA ASP A 377 -15.09 2.54 -19.44
C ASP A 377 -15.98 2.76 -18.21
N ALA A 378 -16.39 4.00 -17.96
CA ALA A 378 -17.33 4.36 -16.91
C ALA A 378 -18.71 3.66 -17.04
N ALA A 379 -19.13 3.29 -18.26
CA ALA A 379 -20.35 2.53 -18.48
C ALA A 379 -20.33 1.15 -17.82
N ASP A 380 -19.15 0.61 -17.52
CA ASP A 380 -18.98 -0.68 -16.87
C ASP A 380 -18.90 -0.60 -15.33
N ASP A 381 -19.00 0.58 -14.73
CA ASP A 381 -18.84 0.77 -13.27
C ASP A 381 -19.76 -0.14 -12.47
N GLU A 382 -21.06 -0.10 -12.74
CA GLU A 382 -22.04 -0.87 -11.96
C GLU A 382 -21.79 -2.38 -12.03
N ARG A 383 -21.44 -2.91 -13.20
CA ARG A 383 -21.14 -4.33 -13.41
C ARG A 383 -19.93 -4.77 -12.62
N ASN A 384 -18.85 -3.98 -12.67
CA ASN A 384 -17.59 -4.29 -12.00
C ASN A 384 -17.71 -4.16 -10.47
N ILE A 385 -18.35 -3.12 -9.98
CA ILE A 385 -18.59 -2.91 -8.53
C ILE A 385 -19.48 -4.02 -7.98
N ARG A 386 -20.57 -4.38 -8.67
CA ARG A 386 -21.46 -5.46 -8.24
C ARG A 386 -20.74 -6.80 -8.14
N TRP A 387 -19.99 -7.20 -9.16
CA TRP A 387 -19.22 -8.45 -9.14
C TRP A 387 -18.25 -8.50 -7.95
N THR A 388 -17.54 -7.40 -7.66
CA THR A 388 -16.62 -7.33 -6.54
C THR A 388 -17.32 -7.50 -5.20
N ARG A 389 -18.49 -6.85 -5.04
CA ARG A 389 -19.30 -6.98 -3.82
C ARG A 389 -19.87 -8.40 -3.64
N GLU A 390 -20.30 -9.03 -4.72
CA GLU A 390 -20.79 -10.41 -4.71
C GLU A 390 -19.69 -11.40 -4.32
N LEU A 391 -18.49 -11.30 -4.90
CA LEU A 391 -17.35 -12.12 -4.50
C LEU A 391 -16.98 -11.89 -3.02
N HIS A 392 -16.90 -10.63 -2.58
CA HIS A 392 -16.62 -10.30 -1.20
C HIS A 392 -17.66 -10.90 -0.25
N ALA A 393 -18.95 -10.83 -0.60
CA ALA A 393 -20.03 -11.41 0.17
C ALA A 393 -19.95 -12.95 0.19
N ALA A 394 -19.64 -13.58 -0.94
CA ALA A 394 -19.48 -15.03 -1.04
C ALA A 394 -18.33 -15.57 -0.17
N LEU A 395 -17.28 -14.79 0.06
CA LEU A 395 -16.14 -15.18 0.88
C LEU A 395 -16.35 -14.97 2.39
N GLN A 396 -17.40 -14.27 2.84
CA GLN A 396 -17.62 -13.94 4.25
C GLN A 396 -17.58 -15.15 5.22
N PRO A 397 -18.02 -16.37 4.86
CA PRO A 397 -17.93 -17.51 5.78
C PRO A 397 -16.50 -17.94 6.15
N TRP A 398 -15.49 -17.54 5.37
CA TRP A 398 -14.10 -18.01 5.50
C TRP A 398 -13.10 -16.89 5.82
N VAL A 399 -13.51 -15.61 5.77
CA VAL A 399 -12.62 -14.47 6.05
C VAL A 399 -12.67 -14.06 7.50
N GLU A 400 -11.57 -13.50 7.98
CA GLU A 400 -11.52 -12.79 9.25
C GLU A 400 -12.24 -11.44 9.15
N ASN A 401 -12.83 -10.98 10.26
CA ASN A 401 -13.30 -9.59 10.35
C ASN A 401 -12.11 -8.64 10.51
N ALA A 402 -11.24 -8.66 9.52
CA ALA A 402 -9.98 -7.93 9.47
C ALA A 402 -9.65 -7.58 8.02
N VAL A 403 -8.99 -6.46 7.82
CA VAL A 403 -8.59 -5.99 6.50
C VAL A 403 -7.30 -5.18 6.59
N TYR A 404 -6.50 -5.23 5.55
CA TYR A 404 -5.34 -4.35 5.42
C TYR A 404 -5.80 -2.92 5.14
N ILE A 405 -5.32 -1.95 5.93
CA ILE A 405 -5.80 -0.56 5.86
C ILE A 405 -5.58 0.11 4.50
N ASN A 406 -4.52 -0.28 3.77
CA ASN A 406 -4.24 0.26 2.45
C ASN A 406 -5.18 -0.23 1.34
N ASP A 407 -5.92 -1.32 1.59
CA ASP A 407 -6.87 -1.91 0.64
C ASP A 407 -8.32 -1.49 0.90
N LEU A 408 -8.57 -0.74 1.98
CA LEU A 408 -9.91 -0.23 2.27
C LEU A 408 -10.40 0.73 1.18
N GLY A 409 -11.56 0.41 0.63
CA GLY A 409 -12.32 1.29 -0.26
C GLY A 409 -12.88 2.54 0.43
N ASP A 410 -13.45 3.46 -0.35
CA ASP A 410 -14.07 4.69 0.20
C ASP A 410 -15.42 4.40 0.87
N ASP A 411 -16.09 3.32 0.47
CA ASP A 411 -17.38 2.86 1.02
C ASP A 411 -17.25 1.90 2.22
N GLU A 412 -16.08 1.81 2.87
CA GLU A 412 -15.79 0.89 3.98
C GLU A 412 -15.40 1.59 5.28
N ALA A 413 -15.96 2.77 5.53
CA ALA A 413 -15.67 3.53 6.75
C ALA A 413 -16.03 2.77 8.05
N ASP A 414 -16.99 1.86 8.01
CA ASP A 414 -17.39 0.97 9.09
C ASP A 414 -16.33 -0.08 9.43
N ARG A 415 -15.45 -0.44 8.48
CA ARG A 415 -14.37 -1.41 8.67
C ARG A 415 -13.07 -0.81 9.22
N VAL A 416 -12.98 0.51 9.39
CA VAL A 416 -11.76 1.17 9.90
C VAL A 416 -11.36 0.64 11.28
N ARG A 417 -12.32 0.42 12.19
CA ARG A 417 -12.02 -0.17 13.50
C ARG A 417 -11.45 -1.58 13.38
N SER A 418 -12.00 -2.40 12.51
CA SER A 418 -11.50 -3.77 12.29
C SER A 418 -10.14 -3.81 11.61
N ALA A 419 -9.83 -2.84 10.74
CA ALA A 419 -8.51 -2.72 10.12
C ALA A 419 -7.39 -2.46 11.14
N TYR A 420 -7.68 -1.71 12.21
CA TYR A 420 -6.71 -1.47 13.30
C TYR A 420 -6.83 -2.48 14.46
N GLY A 421 -7.91 -3.27 14.51
CA GLY A 421 -8.11 -4.33 15.48
C GLY A 421 -7.88 -3.89 16.92
N VAL A 422 -7.07 -4.63 17.67
CA VAL A 422 -6.74 -4.37 19.10
C VAL A 422 -6.03 -3.03 19.33
N ASN A 423 -5.50 -2.41 18.29
CA ASN A 423 -4.72 -1.17 18.37
C ASN A 423 -5.57 0.09 18.17
N PHE A 424 -6.86 -0.04 17.79
CA PHE A 424 -7.73 1.09 17.47
C PHE A 424 -7.83 2.12 18.60
N ASP A 425 -8.13 1.68 19.80
CA ASP A 425 -8.37 2.60 20.94
C ASP A 425 -7.07 3.32 21.37
N ARG A 426 -5.91 2.67 21.24
CA ARG A 426 -4.60 3.31 21.44
C ARG A 426 -4.33 4.37 20.37
N LEU A 427 -4.67 4.10 19.10
CA LEU A 427 -4.55 5.08 18.01
C LEU A 427 -5.44 6.30 18.25
N VAL A 428 -6.68 6.10 18.71
CA VAL A 428 -7.60 7.19 19.09
C VAL A 428 -7.00 8.06 20.18
N ALA A 429 -6.41 7.48 21.23
CA ALA A 429 -5.77 8.21 22.31
C ALA A 429 -4.56 9.04 21.83
N ILE A 430 -3.73 8.46 20.95
CA ILE A 430 -2.58 9.18 20.36
C ILE A 430 -3.07 10.27 19.41
N LYS A 431 -4.11 10.01 18.61
CA LYS A 431 -4.74 11.02 17.75
C LYS A 431 -5.22 12.23 18.56
N ALA A 432 -5.89 12.02 19.69
CA ALA A 432 -6.33 13.08 20.57
C ALA A 432 -5.18 13.94 21.14
N LYS A 433 -3.97 13.36 21.27
CA LYS A 433 -2.77 14.08 21.74
C LYS A 433 -2.14 14.96 20.65
N TYR A 434 -1.99 14.43 19.41
CA TYR A 434 -1.24 15.11 18.35
C TYR A 434 -2.12 15.86 17.35
N ASP A 435 -3.41 15.54 17.28
CA ASP A 435 -4.38 16.20 16.42
C ASP A 435 -5.76 16.27 17.09
N PRO A 436 -5.88 17.02 18.22
CA PRO A 436 -7.11 17.10 19.00
C PRO A 436 -8.30 17.67 18.23
N ASP A 437 -8.04 18.55 17.26
CA ASP A 437 -9.05 19.16 16.40
C ASP A 437 -9.48 18.28 15.22
N ASN A 438 -8.90 17.08 15.11
CA ASN A 438 -9.09 16.18 13.96
C ASN A 438 -8.87 16.90 12.61
N PHE A 439 -7.77 17.63 12.51
CA PHE A 439 -7.38 18.37 11.32
C PHE A 439 -7.12 17.43 10.13
N PHE A 440 -6.39 16.31 10.36
CA PHE A 440 -6.17 15.25 9.38
C PHE A 440 -7.31 14.25 9.40
N ARG A 441 -8.42 14.55 8.74
CA ARG A 441 -9.64 13.73 8.71
C ARG A 441 -9.94 13.08 7.36
N GLY A 442 -9.22 13.47 6.31
CA GLY A 442 -9.40 12.96 4.94
C GLY A 442 -8.90 11.54 4.71
N ASN A 443 -8.40 10.83 5.74
CA ASN A 443 -7.86 9.48 5.70
C ASN A 443 -8.88 8.45 6.23
N GLN A 444 -8.40 7.23 6.50
CA GLN A 444 -9.13 6.23 7.30
C GLN A 444 -9.09 6.71 8.77
N ASN A 445 -10.04 7.58 9.10
CA ASN A 445 -9.99 8.42 10.28
C ASN A 445 -10.19 7.63 11.59
N VAL A 446 -9.30 7.86 12.58
CA VAL A 446 -9.33 7.21 13.91
C VAL A 446 -9.78 8.18 15.01
N ALA A 447 -10.41 9.31 14.67
CA ALA A 447 -10.92 10.22 15.70
C ALA A 447 -11.94 9.52 16.60
N ALA A 448 -11.93 9.88 17.90
CA ALA A 448 -13.01 9.52 18.81
C ALA A 448 -14.33 10.05 18.21
N THR A 449 -15.37 9.20 18.19
CA THR A 449 -16.71 9.66 17.84
C THR A 449 -17.13 10.68 18.91
N VAL A 450 -16.97 11.96 18.61
CA VAL A 450 -17.60 13.01 19.43
C VAL A 450 -19.08 12.75 19.24
N ALA A 451 -19.73 12.22 20.28
CA ALA A 451 -21.18 12.20 20.33
C ALA A 451 -21.63 13.66 20.11
N ARG A 452 -22.14 13.97 18.91
CA ARG A 452 -22.79 15.26 18.67
C ARG A 452 -23.94 15.28 19.64
N GLY A 453 -23.75 16.03 20.74
CA GLY A 453 -24.80 16.31 21.69
C GLY A 453 -26.05 16.78 20.93
N ALA A 454 -27.16 16.14 21.24
CA ALA A 454 -28.48 16.40 20.70
C ALA A 454 -28.92 17.82 20.98
#